data_1b095771a4bf8abe8097de0091b827e3
#
_entry.id   1b095771a4bf8abe8097de0091b827e3
#
_cell.length_a   1.000
_cell.length_b   1.000
_cell.length_c   1.000
_cell.angle_alpha   90.00
_cell.angle_beta   90.00
_cell.angle_gamma   90.00
#
_symmetry.space_group_name_H-M   'P 1'
#
loop_
_entity.id
_entity.type
_entity.pdbx_description
1 polymer ?
#
loop_
_entity_poly.entity_id
_entity_poly.type
_entity_poly.pdbx_seq_one_letter_code
_entity_poly.pdbx_strand_id
1 'polypeptide(L)'
;MKRLKLVFTASLLFFVVMNSCSQQNAPGVSSIVGVFVASTPCSQGTKPLPGIAVNADCELIKWKLTLYQHAITKTPTTYQLHAVYGLPKQGTTGFIGGGKEIETGGKWLIVKGTASDGHAIIYQLQDIKTNKTISLLKLNDNLLHVLDSEQHLMIGSAAWSYTLNRIDNK
;
A
#
# COMPACT_ATOMS: atom_id res chain seq x y z
N MET A 1 86.84 20.08 -2.35
CA MET A 1 85.66 20.58 -1.59
C MET A 1 84.50 20.80 -2.56
N LYS A 2 83.62 19.85 -2.69
CA LYS A 2 82.42 19.91 -3.63
C LYS A 2 81.17 20.13 -2.76
N ARG A 3 80.55 21.29 -2.95
CA ARG A 3 79.30 21.64 -2.25
C ARG A 3 78.10 20.94 -2.96
N LEU A 4 77.47 20.07 -2.25
CA LEU A 4 76.23 19.40 -2.69
C LEU A 4 75.04 20.33 -2.45
N LYS A 5 74.35 20.76 -3.52
CA LYS A 5 73.12 21.56 -3.44
C LYS A 5 71.93 20.60 -3.32
N LEU A 6 71.28 20.65 -2.17
CA LEU A 6 70.02 19.89 -1.91
C LEU A 6 68.85 20.69 -2.51
N VAL A 7 68.25 20.14 -3.54
CA VAL A 7 67.06 20.72 -4.15
C VAL A 7 65.83 20.10 -3.45
N PHE A 8 65.11 20.90 -2.67
CA PHE A 8 63.83 20.51 -2.06
C PHE A 8 62.72 20.73 -3.10
N THR A 9 62.18 19.67 -3.68
CA THR A 9 60.95 19.73 -4.47
C THR A 9 59.75 19.56 -3.53
N ALA A 10 59.07 20.67 -3.26
CA ALA A 10 57.80 20.67 -2.54
C ALA A 10 56.70 20.14 -3.46
N SER A 11 56.26 18.90 -3.21
CA SER A 11 55.11 18.31 -3.89
C SER A 11 53.82 18.81 -3.23
N LEU A 12 53.11 19.69 -3.92
CA LEU A 12 51.83 20.26 -3.48
C LEU A 12 50.73 19.23 -3.81
N LEU A 13 50.32 18.43 -2.82
CA LEU A 13 49.17 17.50 -2.91
C LEU A 13 47.89 18.33 -2.86
N PHE A 14 47.26 18.49 -4.03
CA PHE A 14 45.91 19.02 -4.14
C PHE A 14 44.91 17.95 -3.66
N PHE A 15 44.39 18.07 -2.44
CA PHE A 15 43.26 17.32 -1.97
C PHE A 15 41.98 17.88 -2.63
N VAL A 16 41.49 17.20 -3.68
CA VAL A 16 40.17 17.45 -4.22
C VAL A 16 39.18 16.84 -3.25
N VAL A 17 38.59 17.67 -2.40
CA VAL A 17 37.45 17.30 -1.55
C VAL A 17 36.24 17.18 -2.48
N MET A 18 35.93 15.95 -2.91
CA MET A 18 34.64 15.64 -3.54
C MET A 18 33.54 15.77 -2.48
N ASN A 19 32.89 16.93 -2.44
CA ASN A 19 31.64 17.10 -1.73
C ASN A 19 30.60 16.22 -2.42
N SER A 20 30.44 14.99 -1.95
CA SER A 20 29.29 14.15 -2.26
C SER A 20 28.06 14.83 -1.67
N CYS A 21 27.35 15.60 -2.48
CA CYS A 21 26.05 16.11 -2.16
C CYS A 21 25.12 14.91 -2.02
N SER A 22 24.99 14.36 -0.80
CA SER A 22 23.92 13.44 -0.49
C SER A 22 22.63 14.23 -0.65
N GLN A 23 21.90 13.97 -1.75
CA GLN A 23 20.53 14.41 -1.91
C GLN A 23 19.73 13.81 -0.75
N GLN A 24 19.63 14.54 0.35
CA GLN A 24 18.58 14.35 1.33
C GLN A 24 17.28 14.57 0.57
N ASN A 25 16.56 13.47 0.29
CA ASN A 25 15.21 13.53 -0.19
C ASN A 25 14.43 14.37 0.83
N ALA A 26 14.15 15.62 0.48
CA ALA A 26 13.20 16.42 1.23
C ALA A 26 11.93 15.59 1.43
N PRO A 27 11.27 15.63 2.60
CA PRO A 27 10.04 14.88 2.82
C PRO A 27 9.06 15.29 1.72
N GLY A 28 8.87 14.39 0.75
CA GLY A 28 8.08 14.67 -0.43
C GLY A 28 6.65 14.96 0.00
N VAL A 29 6.13 16.12 -0.38
CA VAL A 29 4.74 16.48 -0.14
C VAL A 29 3.88 15.36 -0.73
N SER A 30 3.18 14.61 0.12
CA SER A 30 2.27 13.56 -0.32
C SER A 30 0.90 14.14 -0.65
N SER A 31 0.24 13.60 -1.66
CA SER A 31 -1.16 13.92 -1.99
C SER A 31 -2.00 12.65 -1.98
N ILE A 32 -3.28 12.79 -1.68
CA ILE A 32 -4.21 11.67 -1.69
C ILE A 32 -4.54 11.32 -3.15
N VAL A 33 -4.41 10.02 -3.46
CA VAL A 33 -4.87 9.44 -4.74
C VAL A 33 -6.36 9.19 -4.69
N GLY A 34 -6.84 8.63 -3.58
CA GLY A 34 -8.25 8.35 -3.35
C GLY A 34 -8.49 7.75 -1.98
N VAL A 35 -9.74 7.90 -1.52
CA VAL A 35 -10.30 7.24 -0.35
C VAL A 35 -11.38 6.27 -0.80
N PHE A 36 -11.19 4.99 -0.51
CA PHE A 36 -12.05 3.91 -0.96
C PHE A 36 -12.68 3.20 0.23
N VAL A 37 -13.96 2.86 0.13
CA VAL A 37 -14.70 2.12 1.15
C VAL A 37 -15.39 0.91 0.56
N ALA A 38 -15.56 -0.11 1.38
CA ALA A 38 -16.32 -1.31 1.04
C ALA A 38 -16.98 -1.94 2.27
N SER A 39 -17.98 -2.78 2.01
CA SER A 39 -18.42 -3.83 2.91
C SER A 39 -18.27 -5.14 2.14
N THR A 40 -17.32 -5.99 2.55
CA THR A 40 -17.00 -7.24 1.83
C THR A 40 -17.36 -8.46 2.68
N PRO A 41 -17.72 -9.59 2.05
CA PRO A 41 -17.87 -10.83 2.76
C PRO A 41 -16.61 -11.24 3.51
N CYS A 42 -16.79 -11.94 4.63
CA CYS A 42 -15.72 -12.57 5.37
C CYS A 42 -16.28 -13.87 5.97
N SER A 43 -15.80 -15.01 5.53
CA SER A 43 -16.23 -16.32 6.02
C SER A 43 -15.03 -17.21 6.35
N GLN A 44 -15.30 -18.39 6.91
CA GLN A 44 -14.26 -19.40 7.06
C GLN A 44 -13.70 -19.75 5.67
N GLY A 45 -12.37 -19.69 5.54
CA GLY A 45 -11.69 -19.93 4.27
C GLY A 45 -11.54 -18.70 3.37
N THR A 46 -12.29 -17.63 3.59
CA THR A 46 -12.21 -16.41 2.77
C THR A 46 -11.95 -15.20 3.65
N LYS A 47 -10.69 -14.92 3.93
CA LYS A 47 -10.23 -13.80 4.76
C LYS A 47 -9.45 -12.82 3.86
N PRO A 48 -10.11 -11.87 3.20
CA PRO A 48 -9.45 -10.99 2.22
C PRO A 48 -8.43 -10.04 2.85
N LEU A 49 -8.46 -9.89 4.19
CA LEU A 49 -7.51 -9.07 4.94
C LEU A 49 -6.50 -9.90 5.72
N PRO A 50 -5.20 -9.63 5.57
CA PRO A 50 -4.19 -10.13 6.48
C PRO A 50 -4.47 -9.67 7.92
N GLY A 51 -4.19 -10.55 8.89
CA GLY A 51 -4.39 -10.24 10.32
C GLY A 51 -5.71 -10.73 10.92
N ILE A 52 -6.69 -11.12 10.09
CA ILE A 52 -7.87 -11.81 10.60
C ILE A 52 -7.51 -13.28 10.87
N ALA A 53 -7.71 -13.73 12.11
CA ALA A 53 -7.46 -15.12 12.49
C ALA A 53 -8.39 -16.07 11.70
N VAL A 54 -7.88 -17.26 11.33
CA VAL A 54 -8.65 -18.23 10.53
C VAL A 54 -9.96 -18.62 11.21
N ASN A 55 -9.95 -18.74 12.53
CA ASN A 55 -11.12 -19.09 13.36
C ASN A 55 -11.89 -17.86 13.89
N ALA A 56 -11.63 -16.67 13.40
CA ALA A 56 -12.37 -15.49 13.85
C ALA A 56 -13.82 -15.54 13.35
N ASP A 57 -14.75 -15.18 14.23
CA ASP A 57 -16.14 -14.94 13.86
C ASP A 57 -16.22 -13.70 12.96
N CYS A 58 -16.41 -13.92 11.69
CA CYS A 58 -16.36 -12.88 10.67
C CYS A 58 -17.29 -13.23 9.52
N GLU A 59 -18.35 -12.44 9.32
CA GLU A 59 -19.23 -12.50 8.17
C GLU A 59 -19.07 -11.30 7.24
N LEU A 60 -18.64 -10.17 7.81
CA LEU A 60 -18.51 -8.91 7.09
C LEU A 60 -17.28 -8.14 7.54
N ILE A 61 -16.65 -7.46 6.60
CA ILE A 61 -15.58 -6.50 6.84
C ILE A 61 -15.97 -5.16 6.24
N LYS A 62 -15.87 -4.08 7.00
CA LYS A 62 -15.96 -2.71 6.51
C LYS A 62 -14.56 -2.15 6.33
N TRP A 63 -14.27 -1.60 5.16
CA TRP A 63 -12.97 -1.08 4.77
C TRP A 63 -13.02 0.43 4.63
N LYS A 64 -11.93 1.09 5.03
CA LYS A 64 -11.58 2.46 4.62
C LYS A 64 -10.12 2.47 4.23
N LEU A 65 -9.84 2.53 2.95
CA LEU A 65 -8.50 2.56 2.37
C LEU A 65 -8.20 3.95 1.84
N THR A 66 -7.09 4.54 2.30
CA THR A 66 -6.56 5.79 1.76
C THR A 66 -5.23 5.51 1.05
N LEU A 67 -5.13 5.90 -0.21
CA LEU A 67 -3.92 5.79 -1.02
C LEU A 67 -3.26 7.16 -1.18
N TYR A 68 -1.93 7.19 -1.01
CA TYR A 68 -1.12 8.39 -1.14
C TYR A 68 -0.11 8.24 -2.28
N GLN A 69 0.23 9.36 -2.90
CA GLN A 69 1.25 9.47 -3.95
C GLN A 69 2.14 10.68 -3.70
N HIS A 70 3.28 10.72 -4.34
CA HIS A 70 4.11 11.92 -4.39
C HIS A 70 3.38 13.04 -5.14
N ALA A 71 3.29 14.24 -4.56
CA ALA A 71 2.45 15.32 -5.11
C ALA A 71 2.85 15.77 -6.52
N ILE A 72 4.16 15.75 -6.83
CA ILE A 72 4.71 16.19 -8.11
C ILE A 72 4.79 15.03 -9.11
N THR A 73 5.52 13.97 -8.76
CA THR A 73 5.81 12.85 -9.68
C THR A 73 4.64 11.89 -9.87
N LYS A 74 3.61 11.99 -9.01
CA LYS A 74 2.44 11.09 -8.99
C LYS A 74 2.78 9.61 -8.79
N THR A 75 3.99 9.32 -8.31
CA THR A 75 4.40 7.95 -7.98
C THR A 75 3.72 7.48 -6.70
N PRO A 76 3.27 6.21 -6.62
CA PRO A 76 2.75 5.60 -5.41
C PRO A 76 3.71 5.75 -4.23
N THR A 77 3.18 6.00 -3.03
CA THR A 77 3.99 6.10 -1.80
C THR A 77 3.46 5.16 -0.72
N THR A 78 2.54 5.64 0.09
CA THR A 78 2.03 4.89 1.24
C THR A 78 0.53 4.68 1.14
N TYR A 79 0.01 3.75 1.94
CA TYR A 79 -1.41 3.60 2.18
C TYR A 79 -1.70 3.55 3.67
N GLN A 80 -2.95 3.84 4.01
CA GLN A 80 -3.55 3.58 5.31
C GLN A 80 -4.83 2.78 5.10
N LEU A 81 -4.99 1.71 5.87
CA LEU A 81 -6.17 0.88 5.87
C LEU A 81 -6.70 0.76 7.29
N HIS A 82 -7.91 1.22 7.50
CA HIS A 82 -8.71 0.93 8.68
C HIS A 82 -9.82 -0.03 8.28
N ALA A 83 -9.99 -1.12 9.02
CA ALA A 83 -11.05 -2.06 8.78
C ALA A 83 -11.68 -2.51 10.10
N VAL A 84 -12.98 -2.73 10.09
CA VAL A 84 -13.73 -3.33 11.19
C VAL A 84 -14.40 -4.60 10.68
N TYR A 85 -14.25 -5.70 11.41
CA TYR A 85 -14.84 -6.98 11.01
C TYR A 85 -15.59 -7.65 12.15
N GLY A 86 -16.51 -8.53 11.81
CA GLY A 86 -17.31 -9.29 12.80
C GLY A 86 -18.63 -9.78 12.24
N LEU A 87 -19.53 -10.11 13.16
CA LEU A 87 -20.91 -10.49 12.86
C LEU A 87 -21.79 -9.25 12.77
N PRO A 88 -22.56 -9.05 11.69
CA PRO A 88 -23.46 -7.91 11.55
C PRO A 88 -24.54 -7.91 12.64
N LYS A 89 -24.83 -6.74 13.20
CA LYS A 89 -25.95 -6.54 14.12
C LYS A 89 -27.21 -6.22 13.32
N GLN A 90 -28.20 -7.10 13.39
CA GLN A 90 -29.45 -6.93 12.65
C GLN A 90 -30.11 -5.59 12.91
N GLY A 91 -30.72 -5.00 11.89
CA GLY A 91 -31.42 -3.71 11.97
C GLY A 91 -30.49 -2.49 12.11
N THR A 92 -29.17 -2.69 12.03
CA THR A 92 -28.19 -1.60 12.13
C THR A 92 -27.10 -1.73 11.06
N THR A 93 -26.28 -0.68 10.92
CA THR A 93 -25.06 -0.75 10.11
C THR A 93 -23.83 -1.20 10.91
N GLY A 94 -23.99 -1.57 12.18
CA GLY A 94 -22.89 -1.94 13.09
C GLY A 94 -22.65 -3.44 13.17
N PHE A 95 -21.74 -3.81 14.07
CA PHE A 95 -21.40 -5.19 14.39
C PHE A 95 -21.85 -5.54 15.81
N ILE A 96 -22.08 -6.82 16.08
CA ILE A 96 -22.27 -7.33 17.43
C ILE A 96 -21.01 -7.02 18.26
N GLY A 97 -21.17 -6.43 19.44
CA GLY A 97 -20.04 -6.03 20.28
C GLY A 97 -19.12 -4.95 19.68
N GLY A 98 -19.56 -4.23 18.62
CA GLY A 98 -18.76 -3.20 17.95
C GLY A 98 -17.84 -3.74 16.86
N GLY A 99 -17.61 -5.06 16.79
CA GLY A 99 -16.65 -5.69 15.89
C GLY A 99 -15.21 -5.64 16.41
N LYS A 100 -14.27 -6.09 15.58
CA LYS A 100 -12.83 -6.02 15.82
C LYS A 100 -12.17 -5.14 14.79
N GLU A 101 -11.27 -4.27 15.24
CA GLU A 101 -10.56 -3.32 14.38
C GLU A 101 -9.22 -3.85 13.91
N ILE A 102 -8.86 -3.49 12.68
CA ILE A 102 -7.53 -3.67 12.10
C ILE A 102 -7.09 -2.31 11.55
N GLU A 103 -5.94 -1.85 12.02
CA GLU A 103 -5.25 -0.72 11.42
C GLU A 103 -3.90 -1.19 10.87
N THR A 104 -3.71 -0.96 9.60
CA THR A 104 -2.45 -1.28 8.92
C THR A 104 -2.09 -0.23 7.90
N GLY A 105 -0.82 -0.18 7.56
CA GLY A 105 -0.29 0.73 6.57
C GLY A 105 1.03 0.22 6.02
N GLY A 106 1.45 0.82 4.95
CA GLY A 106 2.67 0.41 4.28
C GLY A 106 2.90 1.17 2.99
N LYS A 107 3.65 0.57 2.10
CA LYS A 107 3.84 1.06 0.75
C LYS A 107 2.83 0.41 -0.19
N TRP A 108 2.48 1.13 -1.25
CA TRP A 108 1.73 0.52 -2.33
C TRP A 108 2.42 0.81 -3.66
N LEU A 109 2.17 -0.05 -4.63
CA LEU A 109 2.77 0.03 -5.95
C LEU A 109 1.77 -0.41 -7.02
N ILE A 110 2.05 -0.03 -8.26
CA ILE A 110 1.26 -0.41 -9.43
C ILE A 110 1.99 -1.55 -10.15
N VAL A 111 1.29 -2.66 -10.31
CA VAL A 111 1.74 -3.82 -11.10
C VAL A 111 0.84 -3.96 -12.32
N LYS A 112 1.40 -4.41 -13.43
CA LYS A 112 0.65 -4.69 -14.65
C LYS A 112 0.50 -6.19 -14.84
N GLY A 113 -0.69 -6.58 -15.29
CA GLY A 113 -1.02 -7.93 -15.70
C GLY A 113 -1.50 -8.82 -14.54
N THR A 114 -2.53 -9.61 -14.85
CA THR A 114 -2.94 -10.81 -14.14
C THR A 114 -2.66 -12.02 -15.03
N ALA A 115 -2.84 -13.24 -14.52
CA ALA A 115 -2.74 -14.45 -15.33
C ALA A 115 -3.72 -14.46 -16.53
N SER A 116 -4.87 -13.79 -16.37
CA SER A 116 -5.93 -13.73 -17.40
C SER A 116 -5.95 -12.47 -18.24
N ASP A 117 -5.34 -11.38 -17.79
CA ASP A 117 -5.28 -10.08 -18.50
C ASP A 117 -3.94 -9.39 -18.28
N GLY A 118 -3.07 -9.41 -19.30
CA GLY A 118 -1.76 -8.76 -19.29
C GLY A 118 -1.80 -7.23 -19.23
N HIS A 119 -2.95 -6.59 -19.48
CA HIS A 119 -3.14 -5.14 -19.43
C HIS A 119 -3.75 -4.65 -18.11
N ALA A 120 -4.18 -5.56 -17.26
CA ALA A 120 -4.79 -5.23 -15.97
C ALA A 120 -3.86 -4.35 -15.14
N ILE A 121 -4.43 -3.37 -14.44
CA ILE A 121 -3.70 -2.51 -13.49
C ILE A 121 -4.04 -3.00 -12.09
N ILE A 122 -3.02 -3.41 -11.34
CA ILE A 122 -3.17 -3.92 -9.99
C ILE A 122 -2.48 -2.97 -9.02
N TYR A 123 -3.18 -2.57 -7.97
CA TYR A 123 -2.63 -1.87 -6.82
C TYR A 123 -2.25 -2.92 -5.77
N GLN A 124 -0.95 -3.05 -5.50
CA GLN A 124 -0.44 -3.95 -4.47
C GLN A 124 -0.11 -3.17 -3.20
N LEU A 125 -0.78 -3.49 -2.12
CA LEU A 125 -0.57 -2.92 -0.79
C LEU A 125 0.34 -3.86 -0.01
N GLN A 126 1.53 -3.40 0.38
CA GLN A 126 2.50 -4.18 1.15
C GLN A 126 2.46 -3.73 2.61
N ASP A 127 1.99 -4.60 3.49
CA ASP A 127 1.93 -4.34 4.93
C ASP A 127 3.34 -4.37 5.54
N ILE A 128 3.72 -3.29 6.20
CA ILE A 128 5.08 -3.16 6.80
C ILE A 128 5.29 -4.15 7.95
N LYS A 129 4.24 -4.48 8.71
CA LYS A 129 4.34 -5.29 9.92
C LYS A 129 4.37 -6.79 9.61
N THR A 130 3.53 -7.22 8.68
CA THR A 130 3.32 -8.65 8.39
C THR A 130 4.00 -9.10 7.12
N ASN A 131 4.51 -8.18 6.30
CA ASN A 131 5.04 -8.40 4.95
C ASN A 131 4.06 -9.14 4.01
N LYS A 132 2.76 -9.05 4.32
CA LYS A 132 1.69 -9.60 3.49
C LYS A 132 1.22 -8.58 2.48
N THR A 133 0.72 -9.07 1.35
CA THR A 133 0.24 -8.24 0.25
C THR A 133 -1.27 -8.37 0.10
N ILE A 134 -1.95 -7.23 -0.14
CA ILE A 134 -3.32 -7.18 -0.61
C ILE A 134 -3.28 -6.68 -2.05
N SER A 135 -3.86 -7.43 -2.97
CA SER A 135 -3.93 -7.07 -4.39
C SER A 135 -5.32 -6.58 -4.74
N LEU A 136 -5.39 -5.43 -5.41
CA LEU A 136 -6.62 -4.77 -5.83
C LEU A 136 -6.56 -4.49 -7.33
N LEU A 137 -7.47 -5.09 -8.10
CA LEU A 137 -7.63 -4.76 -9.51
C LEU A 137 -8.29 -3.39 -9.66
N LYS A 138 -7.66 -2.47 -10.38
CA LYS A 138 -8.25 -1.19 -10.75
C LYS A 138 -9.23 -1.41 -11.90
N LEU A 139 -10.53 -1.39 -11.61
CA LEU A 139 -11.58 -1.47 -12.63
C LEU A 139 -11.72 -0.12 -13.38
N ASN A 140 -11.69 0.98 -12.63
CA ASN A 140 -11.66 2.34 -13.14
C ASN A 140 -11.15 3.30 -12.03
N ASP A 141 -11.28 4.60 -12.19
CA ASP A 141 -10.81 5.59 -11.20
C ASP A 141 -11.61 5.58 -9.89
N ASN A 142 -12.79 4.98 -9.88
CA ASN A 142 -13.70 4.97 -8.73
C ASN A 142 -13.86 3.58 -8.09
N LEU A 143 -13.38 2.52 -8.74
CA LEU A 143 -13.63 1.15 -8.33
C LEU A 143 -12.33 0.34 -8.27
N LEU A 144 -12.09 -0.29 -7.12
CA LEU A 144 -11.04 -1.27 -6.92
C LEU A 144 -11.66 -2.60 -6.50
N HIS A 145 -11.25 -3.71 -7.10
CA HIS A 145 -11.75 -5.04 -6.78
C HIS A 145 -10.68 -5.90 -6.12
N VAL A 146 -11.00 -6.56 -5.01
CA VAL A 146 -10.06 -7.41 -4.28
C VAL A 146 -9.76 -8.67 -5.08
N LEU A 147 -8.47 -9.00 -5.18
CA LEU A 147 -7.99 -10.26 -5.76
C LEU A 147 -7.59 -11.24 -4.64
N ASP A 148 -7.68 -12.53 -4.92
CA ASP A 148 -7.13 -13.58 -4.07
C ASP A 148 -5.59 -13.66 -4.15
N SER A 149 -4.99 -14.63 -3.48
CA SER A 149 -3.53 -14.85 -3.49
C SER A 149 -2.98 -15.27 -4.85
N GLU A 150 -3.82 -15.83 -5.72
CA GLU A 150 -3.49 -16.26 -7.07
C GLU A 150 -3.83 -15.20 -8.13
N GLN A 151 -4.28 -14.02 -7.67
CA GLN A 151 -4.70 -12.89 -8.49
C GLN A 151 -5.96 -13.13 -9.33
N HIS A 152 -6.84 -14.02 -8.87
CA HIS A 152 -8.18 -14.13 -9.41
C HIS A 152 -9.14 -13.17 -8.71
N LEU A 153 -10.22 -12.82 -9.40
CA LEU A 153 -11.29 -12.00 -8.83
C LEU A 153 -11.97 -12.74 -7.68
N MET A 154 -12.05 -12.12 -6.52
CA MET A 154 -12.84 -12.66 -5.42
C MET A 154 -14.33 -12.51 -5.73
N ILE A 155 -15.04 -13.62 -5.71
CA ILE A 155 -16.49 -13.67 -6.01
C ILE A 155 -17.27 -13.43 -4.73
N GLY A 156 -18.11 -12.41 -4.75
CA GLY A 156 -19.00 -12.08 -3.64
C GLY A 156 -20.27 -12.94 -3.61
N SER A 157 -21.26 -12.46 -2.89
CA SER A 157 -22.61 -13.03 -2.83
C SER A 157 -23.62 -12.12 -3.54
N ALA A 158 -24.90 -12.52 -3.58
CA ALA A 158 -25.97 -11.66 -4.10
C ALA A 158 -26.09 -10.32 -3.35
N ALA A 159 -25.71 -10.27 -2.08
CA ALA A 159 -25.81 -9.06 -1.23
C ALA A 159 -24.51 -8.26 -1.13
N TRP A 160 -23.35 -8.89 -1.35
CA TRP A 160 -22.05 -8.29 -1.06
C TRP A 160 -21.01 -8.58 -2.13
N SER A 161 -20.25 -7.58 -2.54
CA SER A 161 -19.14 -7.71 -3.48
C SER A 161 -17.80 -7.44 -2.80
N TYR A 162 -16.72 -7.81 -3.46
CA TYR A 162 -15.34 -7.46 -3.06
C TYR A 162 -14.85 -6.19 -3.74
N THR A 163 -15.76 -5.26 -4.05
CA THR A 163 -15.45 -4.00 -4.73
C THR A 163 -15.45 -2.84 -3.75
N LEU A 164 -14.34 -2.09 -3.73
CA LEU A 164 -14.21 -0.85 -2.98
C LEU A 164 -14.63 0.32 -3.88
N ASN A 165 -15.43 1.22 -3.32
CA ASN A 165 -15.95 2.40 -3.99
C ASN A 165 -15.24 3.65 -3.48
N ARG A 166 -14.88 4.54 -4.38
CA ARG A 166 -14.30 5.84 -4.06
C ARG A 166 -15.33 6.76 -3.42
N ILE A 167 -14.96 7.47 -2.36
CA ILE A 167 -15.85 8.40 -1.64
C ILE A 167 -15.34 9.85 -1.61
N ASP A 168 -14.08 10.09 -1.98
CA ASP A 168 -13.55 11.44 -2.12
C ASP A 168 -13.86 11.96 -3.53
N ASN A 169 -14.36 13.20 -3.63
CA ASN A 169 -14.53 13.85 -4.92
C ASN A 169 -13.15 14.35 -5.41
N LYS A 170 -12.86 14.13 -6.68
CA LYS A 170 -11.70 14.73 -7.36
C LYS A 170 -11.98 16.18 -7.68
#